data_90bf9f28021c608ed71f4273cd4f59af
#
_entry.id   90bf9f28021c608ed71f4273cd4f59af
#
_cell.length_a   1.000
_cell.length_b   1.000
_cell.length_c   1.000
_cell.angle_alpha   90.00
_cell.angle_beta   90.00
_cell.angle_gamma   90.00
#
_symmetry.space_group_name_H-M   'P 1'
#
loop_
_entity.id
_entity.type
_entity.pdbx_description
1 polymer ?
#
loop_
_entity_poly.entity_id
_entity_poly.type
_entity_poly.pdbx_seq_one_letter_code
_entity_poly.pdbx_strand_id
1 'polypeptide(L)'
;AHASEFGLPWNNLQTAVELLKVDRIDHGYTVIDNPELAGRCADLGIVFTVVPSNSYYLRTLAPERWALDHPIRQMPAMGIRVHPNTDDPTLHHVTPAQAWGMMVRDFGFGISDLRAFMLNGLDGAWIDEGTRRDWRAGFTAEFDGLAANLP
;
A
#
# COMPACT_ATOMS: atom_id res chain seq x y z
N ALA A 1 9.03 -6.55 5.82
CA ALA A 1 9.54 -5.89 7.05
C ALA A 1 8.82 -4.58 7.28
N HIS A 2 8.57 -4.21 8.56
CA HIS A 2 8.15 -2.84 8.92
C HIS A 2 9.34 -1.91 8.77
N ALA A 3 9.20 -0.83 8.01
CA ALA A 3 10.23 0.17 7.80
C ALA A 3 9.62 1.54 7.56
N SER A 4 10.22 2.59 8.14
CA SER A 4 9.85 3.99 7.89
C SER A 4 8.35 4.30 8.13
N GLU A 5 7.81 3.83 9.25
CA GLU A 5 6.40 3.99 9.64
C GLU A 5 6.12 5.38 10.24
N PHE A 6 6.98 5.86 11.15
CA PHE A 6 6.74 7.04 11.97
C PHE A 6 7.70 8.20 11.66
N GLY A 7 7.83 8.57 10.41
CA GLY A 7 8.74 9.65 10.06
C GLY A 7 10.22 9.32 10.27
N LEU A 8 10.53 8.04 10.41
CA LEU A 8 11.91 7.57 10.43
C LEU A 8 12.56 7.79 9.05
N PRO A 9 13.83 8.12 9.01
CA PRO A 9 14.49 8.43 7.75
C PRO A 9 14.47 7.23 6.79
N TRP A 10 14.45 7.50 5.49
CA TRP A 10 14.40 6.49 4.42
C TRP A 10 15.55 5.47 4.44
N ASN A 11 16.64 5.73 5.15
CA ASN A 11 17.76 4.77 5.32
C ASN A 11 17.31 3.43 5.93
N ASN A 12 16.27 3.42 6.78
CA ASN A 12 15.73 2.17 7.32
C ASN A 12 15.17 1.30 6.21
N LEU A 13 14.46 1.93 5.28
CA LEU A 13 13.91 1.28 4.10
C LEU A 13 15.02 0.80 3.17
N GLN A 14 16.05 1.62 2.94
CA GLN A 14 17.22 1.22 2.17
C GLN A 14 17.89 -0.02 2.77
N THR A 15 18.09 -0.04 4.08
CA THR A 15 18.64 -1.21 4.79
C THR A 15 17.78 -2.45 4.58
N ALA A 16 16.45 -2.33 4.70
CA ALA A 16 15.54 -3.44 4.48
C ALA A 16 15.65 -4.00 3.04
N VAL A 17 15.68 -3.11 2.05
CA VAL A 17 15.73 -3.50 0.64
C VAL A 17 17.11 -4.03 0.24
N GLU A 18 18.18 -3.30 0.57
CA GLU A 18 19.52 -3.58 0.04
C GLU A 18 20.31 -4.60 0.86
N LEU A 19 20.16 -4.56 2.18
CA LEU A 19 20.91 -5.44 3.08
C LEU A 19 20.11 -6.68 3.46
N LEU A 20 18.87 -6.51 3.89
CA LEU A 20 18.02 -7.62 4.33
C LEU A 20 17.32 -8.33 3.16
N LYS A 21 17.29 -7.72 1.96
CA LYS A 21 16.69 -8.30 0.74
C LYS A 21 15.23 -8.73 0.94
N VAL A 22 14.44 -7.87 1.55
CA VAL A 22 13.02 -8.17 1.80
C VAL A 22 12.20 -8.11 0.52
N ASP A 23 11.16 -8.94 0.45
CA ASP A 23 10.23 -9.00 -0.70
C ASP A 23 9.06 -8.02 -0.55
N ARG A 24 8.79 -7.58 0.67
CA ARG A 24 7.68 -6.69 1.00
C ARG A 24 8.07 -5.73 2.12
N ILE A 25 7.59 -4.51 2.00
CA ILE A 25 7.69 -3.48 3.04
C ILE A 25 6.29 -3.22 3.59
N ASP A 26 6.16 -3.19 4.92
CA ASP A 26 4.98 -2.68 5.59
C ASP A 26 5.25 -1.22 5.96
N HIS A 27 4.32 -0.30 5.64
CA HIS A 27 4.41 1.17 5.71
C HIS A 27 5.31 1.79 4.65
N GLY A 28 6.58 2.04 4.92
CA GLY A 28 7.58 2.53 3.97
C GLY A 28 7.38 3.99 3.53
N TYR A 29 6.72 4.82 4.33
CA TYR A 29 6.21 6.13 3.91
C TYR A 29 7.29 7.11 3.49
N THR A 30 8.48 7.08 4.08
CA THR A 30 9.57 7.99 3.71
C THR A 30 10.32 7.59 2.44
N VAL A 31 9.85 6.56 1.70
CA VAL A 31 10.36 6.26 0.35
C VAL A 31 10.22 7.46 -0.60
N ILE A 32 9.20 8.30 -0.36
CA ILE A 32 8.97 9.50 -1.18
C ILE A 32 10.08 10.54 -1.07
N ASP A 33 10.87 10.50 0.00
CA ASP A 33 11.97 11.44 0.24
C ASP A 33 13.24 11.05 -0.54
N ASN A 34 13.26 9.85 -1.15
CA ASN A 34 14.37 9.36 -1.96
C ASN A 34 13.87 8.73 -3.27
N PRO A 35 13.76 9.52 -4.36
CA PRO A 35 13.28 9.02 -5.65
C PRO A 35 14.12 7.91 -6.26
N GLU A 36 15.43 7.88 -6.00
CA GLU A 36 16.31 6.81 -6.48
C GLU A 36 15.96 5.48 -5.81
N LEU A 37 15.79 5.49 -4.49
CA LEU A 37 15.36 4.31 -3.73
C LEU A 37 13.96 3.86 -4.15
N ALA A 38 13.04 4.82 -4.38
CA ALA A 38 11.70 4.50 -4.88
C ALA A 38 11.75 3.80 -6.24
N GLY A 39 12.55 4.30 -7.18
CA GLY A 39 12.78 3.67 -8.48
C GLY A 39 13.34 2.25 -8.33
N ARG A 40 14.31 2.04 -7.46
CA ARG A 40 14.84 0.70 -7.17
C ARG A 40 13.81 -0.25 -6.57
N CYS A 41 12.97 0.23 -5.66
CA CYS A 41 11.87 -0.58 -5.12
C CYS A 41 10.87 -0.97 -6.22
N ALA A 42 10.56 -0.05 -7.13
CA ALA A 42 9.70 -0.32 -8.28
C ALA A 42 10.31 -1.37 -9.22
N ASP A 43 11.58 -1.23 -9.58
CA ASP A 43 12.31 -2.17 -10.45
C ASP A 43 12.40 -3.58 -9.84
N LEU A 44 12.59 -3.67 -8.53
CA LEU A 44 12.61 -4.94 -7.80
C LEU A 44 11.21 -5.52 -7.58
N GLY A 45 10.15 -4.77 -7.90
CA GLY A 45 8.77 -5.22 -7.73
C GLY A 45 8.32 -5.36 -6.27
N ILE A 46 8.97 -4.63 -5.34
CA ILE A 46 8.64 -4.70 -3.92
C ILE A 46 7.23 -4.14 -3.69
N VAL A 47 6.41 -4.90 -2.97
CA VAL A 47 5.06 -4.48 -2.59
C VAL A 47 5.11 -3.77 -1.23
N PHE A 48 4.43 -2.64 -1.15
CA PHE A 48 4.26 -1.86 0.08
C PHE A 48 2.84 -2.04 0.61
N THR A 49 2.71 -2.66 1.79
CA THR A 49 1.43 -2.71 2.49
C THR A 49 1.25 -1.45 3.31
N VAL A 50 0.36 -0.59 2.83
CA VAL A 50 0.14 0.74 3.44
C VAL A 50 -1.09 0.71 4.33
N VAL A 51 -1.03 1.44 5.44
CA VAL A 51 -2.09 1.49 6.45
C VAL A 51 -2.67 2.89 6.53
N PRO A 52 -3.71 3.20 5.76
CA PRO A 52 -4.23 4.57 5.65
C PRO A 52 -4.72 5.15 6.98
N SER A 53 -5.25 4.32 7.87
CA SER A 53 -5.77 4.74 9.18
C SER A 53 -4.71 4.97 10.24
N ASN A 54 -3.55 4.30 10.15
CA ASN A 54 -2.56 4.25 11.22
C ASN A 54 -2.02 5.64 11.57
N SER A 55 -1.59 6.39 10.57
CA SER A 55 -1.06 7.75 10.73
C SER A 55 -2.08 8.71 11.37
N TYR A 56 -3.37 8.50 11.13
CA TYR A 56 -4.43 9.28 11.76
C TYR A 56 -4.57 8.94 13.25
N TYR A 57 -4.67 7.67 13.60
CA TYR A 57 -4.85 7.23 15.00
C TYR A 57 -3.62 7.49 15.85
N LEU A 58 -2.44 7.26 15.30
CA LEU A 58 -1.16 7.46 16.00
C LEU A 58 -0.69 8.93 16.01
N ARG A 59 -1.44 9.83 15.36
CA ARG A 59 -1.13 11.25 15.30
C ARG A 59 0.26 11.56 14.74
N THR A 60 0.74 10.74 13.82
CA THR A 60 2.00 10.96 13.13
C THR A 60 1.88 12.08 12.09
N LEU A 61 0.66 12.36 11.64
CA LEU A 61 0.29 13.52 10.82
C LEU A 61 -0.81 14.30 11.54
N ALA A 62 -0.83 15.63 11.34
CA ALA A 62 -1.89 16.47 11.87
C ALA A 62 -3.25 16.02 11.30
N PRO A 63 -4.29 15.78 12.13
CA PRO A 63 -5.55 15.22 11.67
C PRO A 63 -6.22 15.99 10.54
N GLU A 64 -6.14 17.31 10.57
CA GLU A 64 -6.68 18.22 9.55
C GLU A 64 -5.91 18.19 8.24
N ARG A 65 -4.69 17.70 8.26
CA ARG A 65 -3.78 17.58 7.12
C ARG A 65 -3.56 16.13 6.67
N TRP A 66 -3.99 15.16 7.50
CA TRP A 66 -3.69 13.73 7.30
C TRP A 66 -3.96 13.26 5.86
N ALA A 67 -5.16 13.52 5.34
CA ALA A 67 -5.52 13.06 4.01
C ALA A 67 -4.74 13.76 2.88
N LEU A 68 -4.27 14.97 3.11
CA LEU A 68 -3.53 15.78 2.12
C LEU A 68 -2.04 15.44 2.12
N ASP A 69 -1.46 15.26 3.31
CA ASP A 69 0.00 15.14 3.48
C ASP A 69 0.46 13.67 3.52
N HIS A 70 -0.47 12.69 3.54
CA HIS A 70 -0.10 11.29 3.64
C HIS A 70 0.69 10.83 2.42
N PRO A 71 1.88 10.23 2.61
CA PRO A 71 2.75 9.76 1.52
C PRO A 71 2.10 8.79 0.56
N ILE A 72 1.09 8.02 1.01
CA ILE A 72 0.32 7.09 0.15
C ILE A 72 -0.13 7.76 -1.15
N ARG A 73 -0.47 9.05 -1.13
CA ARG A 73 -0.94 9.78 -2.31
C ARG A 73 0.09 9.84 -3.44
N GLN A 74 1.37 9.86 -3.08
CA GLN A 74 2.48 10.03 -4.02
C GLN A 74 3.09 8.70 -4.44
N MET A 75 3.04 7.68 -3.60
CA MET A 75 3.73 6.41 -3.79
C MET A 75 3.41 5.73 -5.14
N PRO A 76 2.14 5.60 -5.57
CA PRO A 76 1.83 4.98 -6.87
C PRO A 76 2.40 5.75 -8.06
N ALA A 77 2.39 7.08 -8.01
CA ALA A 77 2.97 7.92 -9.07
C ALA A 77 4.49 7.77 -9.19
N MET A 78 5.16 7.30 -8.14
CA MET A 78 6.60 6.97 -8.13
C MET A 78 6.87 5.51 -8.54
N GLY A 79 5.86 4.78 -9.00
CA GLY A 79 5.98 3.38 -9.42
C GLY A 79 5.92 2.37 -8.27
N ILE A 80 5.68 2.81 -7.04
CA ILE A 80 5.59 1.93 -5.86
C ILE A 80 4.31 1.10 -5.93
N ARG A 81 4.45 -0.21 -5.76
CA ARG A 81 3.34 -1.17 -5.71
C ARG A 81 2.67 -1.13 -4.35
N VAL A 82 1.58 -0.40 -4.25
CA VAL A 82 0.82 -0.20 -3.00
C VAL A 82 -0.29 -1.24 -2.85
N HIS A 83 -0.51 -1.72 -1.63
CA HIS A 83 -1.67 -2.52 -1.23
C HIS A 83 -2.20 -2.01 0.12
N PRO A 84 -3.48 -1.58 0.21
CA PRO A 84 -4.07 -1.10 1.47
C PRO A 84 -4.27 -2.21 2.50
N ASN A 85 -3.93 -1.92 3.74
CA ASN A 85 -4.02 -2.83 4.88
C ASN A 85 -4.62 -2.10 6.09
N THR A 86 -5.00 -2.83 7.12
CA THR A 86 -5.57 -2.30 8.36
C THR A 86 -4.60 -2.27 9.54
N ASP A 87 -3.48 -3.02 9.45
CA ASP A 87 -2.57 -3.29 10.56
C ASP A 87 -3.34 -3.90 11.75
N ASP A 88 -3.60 -3.14 12.80
CA ASP A 88 -4.31 -3.55 14.01
C ASP A 88 -5.81 -3.16 13.94
N PRO A 89 -6.66 -3.90 13.20
CA PRO A 89 -8.04 -3.47 12.92
C PRO A 89 -8.90 -3.33 14.18
N THR A 90 -8.68 -4.19 15.16
CA THR A 90 -9.40 -4.12 16.45
C THR A 90 -8.99 -2.90 17.28
N LEU A 91 -7.69 -2.59 17.29
CA LEU A 91 -7.15 -1.45 18.03
C LEU A 91 -7.56 -0.11 17.39
N HIS A 92 -7.52 -0.05 16.08
CA HIS A 92 -7.84 1.16 15.31
C HIS A 92 -9.33 1.26 14.95
N HIS A 93 -10.15 0.29 15.35
CA HIS A 93 -11.57 0.24 15.01
C HIS A 93 -11.86 0.43 13.51
N VAL A 94 -11.04 -0.20 12.65
CA VAL A 94 -11.12 -0.10 11.20
C VAL A 94 -11.27 -1.48 10.58
N THR A 95 -12.20 -1.62 9.65
CA THR A 95 -12.36 -2.83 8.83
C THR A 95 -11.55 -2.71 7.53
N PRO A 96 -11.22 -3.83 6.86
CA PRO A 96 -10.61 -3.78 5.52
C PRO A 96 -11.40 -2.93 4.53
N ALA A 97 -12.74 -3.04 4.52
CA ALA A 97 -13.59 -2.23 3.65
C ALA A 97 -13.46 -0.73 3.93
N GLN A 98 -13.33 -0.33 5.20
CA GLN A 98 -13.11 1.07 5.57
C GLN A 98 -11.73 1.56 5.13
N ALA A 99 -10.68 0.77 5.31
CA ALA A 99 -9.33 1.12 4.84
C ALA A 99 -9.30 1.32 3.32
N TRP A 100 -9.94 0.44 2.56
CA TRP A 100 -10.08 0.60 1.11
C TRP A 100 -10.94 1.81 0.74
N GLY A 101 -12.03 2.07 1.48
CA GLY A 101 -12.85 3.27 1.31
C GLY A 101 -12.08 4.57 1.53
N MET A 102 -11.10 4.59 2.45
CA MET A 102 -10.22 5.75 2.65
C MET A 102 -9.36 6.04 1.41
N MET A 103 -8.90 5.01 0.68
CA MET A 103 -8.13 5.20 -0.54
C MET A 103 -8.91 6.03 -1.58
N VAL A 104 -10.22 5.83 -1.68
CA VAL A 104 -11.08 6.60 -2.59
C VAL A 104 -11.45 7.94 -2.00
N ARG A 105 -12.08 7.94 -0.82
CA ARG A 105 -12.72 9.12 -0.22
C ARG A 105 -11.69 10.17 0.22
N ASP A 106 -10.61 9.71 0.86
CA ASP A 106 -9.67 10.60 1.53
C ASP A 106 -8.42 10.85 0.67
N PHE A 107 -7.98 9.85 -0.10
CA PHE A 107 -6.77 9.98 -0.94
C PHE A 107 -7.06 10.19 -2.43
N GLY A 108 -8.31 10.03 -2.89
CA GLY A 108 -8.72 10.38 -4.24
C GLY A 108 -8.34 9.37 -5.33
N PHE A 109 -8.06 8.12 -4.96
CA PHE A 109 -7.78 7.06 -5.93
C PHE A 109 -9.05 6.59 -6.63
N GLY A 110 -8.92 6.26 -7.92
CA GLY A 110 -10.02 5.75 -8.74
C GLY A 110 -10.09 4.22 -8.77
N ILE A 111 -11.08 3.71 -9.49
CA ILE A 111 -11.32 2.26 -9.64
C ILE A 111 -10.11 1.53 -10.24
N SER A 112 -9.44 2.14 -11.22
CA SER A 112 -8.24 1.57 -11.83
C SER A 112 -7.10 1.40 -10.83
N ASP A 113 -6.96 2.37 -9.90
CA ASP A 113 -5.95 2.30 -8.84
C ASP A 113 -6.28 1.18 -7.85
N LEU A 114 -7.55 1.07 -7.44
CA LEU A 114 -8.01 0.00 -6.56
C LEU A 114 -7.76 -1.38 -7.17
N ARG A 115 -8.00 -1.52 -8.49
CA ARG A 115 -7.68 -2.75 -9.21
C ARG A 115 -6.18 -3.09 -9.14
N ALA A 116 -5.33 -2.10 -9.37
CA ALA A 116 -3.89 -2.28 -9.27
C ALA A 116 -3.48 -2.63 -7.83
N PHE A 117 -4.05 -1.97 -6.82
CA PHE A 117 -3.77 -2.27 -5.41
C PHE A 117 -4.17 -3.68 -5.01
N MET A 118 -5.31 -4.19 -5.50
CA MET A 118 -5.73 -5.57 -5.29
C MET A 118 -4.72 -6.56 -5.88
N LEU A 119 -4.29 -6.33 -7.12
CA LEU A 119 -3.31 -7.20 -7.80
C LEU A 119 -1.93 -7.15 -7.12
N ASN A 120 -1.51 -5.97 -6.65
CA ASN A 120 -0.28 -5.83 -5.87
C ASN A 120 -0.33 -6.66 -4.57
N GLY A 121 -1.49 -6.74 -3.91
CA GLY A 121 -1.67 -7.57 -2.72
C GLY A 121 -1.44 -9.05 -3.00
N LEU A 122 -1.91 -9.55 -4.15
CA LEU A 122 -1.66 -10.92 -4.59
C LEU A 122 -0.18 -11.15 -4.92
N ASP A 123 0.46 -10.17 -5.56
CA ASP A 123 1.89 -10.24 -5.90
C ASP A 123 2.76 -10.25 -4.63
N GLY A 124 2.37 -9.51 -3.59
CA GLY A 124 3.05 -9.46 -2.29
C GLY A 124 2.70 -10.61 -1.33
N ALA A 125 1.78 -11.50 -1.67
CA ALA A 125 1.41 -12.63 -0.82
C ALA A 125 2.40 -13.78 -0.95
N TRP A 126 2.74 -14.42 0.17
CA TRP A 126 3.62 -15.60 0.20
C TRP A 126 2.81 -16.88 -0.03
N ILE A 127 2.37 -17.07 -1.24
CA ILE A 127 1.61 -18.22 -1.73
C ILE A 127 2.34 -18.87 -2.92
N ASP A 128 2.03 -20.11 -3.22
CA ASP A 128 2.57 -20.77 -4.40
C ASP A 128 2.03 -20.18 -5.71
N GLU A 129 2.78 -20.35 -6.80
CA GLU A 129 2.46 -19.76 -8.09
C GLU A 129 1.15 -20.27 -8.71
N GLY A 130 0.77 -21.49 -8.42
CA GLY A 130 -0.53 -22.04 -8.87
C GLY A 130 -1.69 -21.30 -8.21
N THR A 131 -1.65 -21.20 -6.88
CA THR A 131 -2.63 -20.45 -6.09
C THR A 131 -2.67 -18.98 -6.50
N ARG A 132 -1.49 -18.35 -6.68
CA ARG A 132 -1.40 -16.94 -7.12
C ARG A 132 -2.10 -16.72 -8.46
N ARG A 133 -1.83 -17.59 -9.44
CA ARG A 133 -2.43 -17.50 -10.77
C ARG A 133 -3.95 -17.63 -10.70
N ASP A 134 -4.44 -18.64 -9.96
CA ASP A 134 -5.86 -18.94 -9.86
C ASP A 134 -6.62 -17.82 -9.12
N TRP A 135 -6.05 -17.32 -8.02
CA TRP A 135 -6.61 -16.16 -7.31
C TRP A 135 -6.57 -14.90 -8.16
N ARG A 136 -5.47 -14.67 -8.89
CA ARG A 136 -5.37 -13.51 -9.77
C ARG A 136 -6.48 -13.52 -10.83
N ALA A 137 -6.76 -14.66 -11.44
CA ALA A 137 -7.86 -14.80 -12.41
C ALA A 137 -9.22 -14.56 -11.75
N GLY A 138 -9.49 -15.20 -10.62
CA GLY A 138 -10.75 -15.09 -9.88
C GLY A 138 -11.01 -13.66 -9.38
N PHE A 139 -10.06 -13.06 -8.65
CA PHE A 139 -10.20 -11.69 -8.14
C PHE A 139 -10.32 -10.65 -9.27
N THR A 140 -9.60 -10.85 -10.38
CA THR A 140 -9.72 -9.97 -11.55
C THR A 140 -11.13 -10.01 -12.13
N ALA A 141 -11.67 -11.22 -12.36
CA ALA A 141 -13.00 -11.38 -12.92
C ALA A 141 -14.09 -10.80 -12.00
N GLU A 142 -13.98 -11.04 -10.69
CA GLU A 142 -14.93 -10.51 -9.71
C GLU A 142 -14.85 -8.97 -9.64
N PHE A 143 -13.64 -8.41 -9.55
CA PHE A 143 -13.45 -6.96 -9.50
C PHE A 143 -14.01 -6.28 -10.75
N ASP A 144 -13.67 -6.80 -11.94
CA ASP A 144 -14.11 -6.22 -13.21
C ASP A 144 -15.64 -6.33 -13.36
N GLY A 145 -16.25 -7.43 -12.89
CA GLY A 145 -17.70 -7.60 -12.85
C GLY A 145 -18.39 -6.61 -11.89
N LEU A 146 -17.81 -6.37 -10.72
CA LEU A 146 -18.34 -5.37 -9.77
C LEU A 146 -18.18 -3.95 -10.32
N ALA A 147 -17.02 -3.63 -10.88
CA ALA A 147 -16.72 -2.31 -11.43
C ALA A 147 -17.65 -1.93 -12.61
N ALA A 148 -18.02 -2.91 -13.45
CA ALA A 148 -18.93 -2.69 -14.56
C ALA A 148 -20.37 -2.32 -14.15
N ASN A 149 -20.74 -2.58 -12.87
CA ASN A 149 -22.07 -2.26 -12.32
C ASN A 149 -22.07 -0.98 -11.46
N LEU A 150 -20.96 -0.26 -11.39
CA LEU A 150 -20.93 1.03 -10.72
C LEU A 150 -21.67 2.08 -11.56
N PRO A 151 -22.39 3.00 -10.90
CA PRO A 151 -23.13 4.05 -11.59
C PRO A 151 -22.23 5.06 -12.29
#